data_eed7a303df275747ffd9aff5ba7973f3
#
_entry.id   eed7a303df275747ffd9aff5ba7973f3
#
_cell.length_a   1.000
_cell.length_b   1.000
_cell.length_c   1.000
_cell.angle_alpha   90.00
_cell.angle_beta   90.00
_cell.angle_gamma   90.00
#
_symmetry.space_group_name_H-M   'P 1'
#
loop_
_entity.id
_entity.type
_entity.pdbx_description
1 polymer ?
#
loop_
_entity_poly.entity_id
_entity_poly.type
_entity_poly.pdbx_seq_one_letter_code
_entity_poly.pdbx_strand_id
1 'polypeptide(L)'
;AIYVLFSDPWPKKRHHKNRIIQGRFLSDVARHAPAGVPLYFRTDHSGYFSAALEIVQAHPDWRVDPEAPWPFELPTVFQQRAESFQSIVALRR
;
A
#
# COMPACT_ATOMS: atom_id res chain seq x y z
N ALA A 1 10.60 6.34 5.17
CA ALA A 1 9.53 5.92 4.25
C ALA A 1 9.37 4.40 4.27
N ILE A 2 8.16 3.95 3.99
CA ILE A 2 7.82 2.54 3.94
C ILE A 2 7.33 2.23 2.53
N TYR A 3 7.89 1.19 1.92
CA TYR A 3 7.54 0.81 0.54
C TYR A 3 6.99 -0.60 0.52
N VAL A 4 5.79 -0.77 -0.06
CA VAL A 4 5.18 -2.08 -0.33
C VAL A 4 4.87 -2.12 -1.82
N LEU A 5 5.77 -2.71 -2.59
CA LEU A 5 5.73 -2.67 -4.05
C LEU A 5 5.48 -4.07 -4.61
N PHE A 6 4.34 -4.24 -5.29
CA PHE A 6 4.00 -5.47 -6.00
C PHE A 6 4.09 -6.74 -5.14
N SER A 7 3.67 -6.63 -3.88
CA SER A 7 3.57 -7.78 -2.99
C SER A 7 2.50 -8.76 -3.50
N ASP A 8 2.58 -10.01 -3.04
CA ASP A 8 1.66 -11.05 -3.48
C ASP A 8 0.20 -10.64 -3.22
N PRO A 9 -0.66 -10.59 -4.24
CA PRO A 9 -2.04 -10.15 -4.08
C PRO A 9 -2.96 -11.20 -3.47
N TRP A 10 -2.54 -12.47 -3.40
CA TRP A 10 -3.35 -13.57 -2.87
C TRP A 10 -4.80 -13.48 -3.38
N PRO A 11 -5.05 -13.76 -4.67
CA PRO A 11 -6.34 -13.47 -5.30
C PRO A 11 -7.52 -14.28 -4.74
N LYS A 12 -7.27 -15.48 -4.22
CA LYS A 12 -8.34 -16.31 -3.66
C LYS A 12 -8.80 -15.74 -2.32
N LYS A 13 -10.13 -15.65 -2.14
CA LYS A 13 -10.73 -15.07 -0.94
C LYS A 13 -10.17 -15.68 0.35
N ARG A 14 -10.01 -17.02 0.40
CA ARG A 14 -9.48 -17.70 1.57
C ARG A 14 -8.06 -17.31 1.95
N HIS A 15 -7.31 -16.70 1.03
CA HIS A 15 -5.92 -16.27 1.23
C HIS A 15 -5.78 -14.77 1.44
N HIS A 16 -6.87 -13.99 1.43
CA HIS A 16 -6.77 -12.53 1.59
C HIS A 16 -6.10 -12.12 2.90
N LYS A 17 -6.24 -12.96 3.94
CA LYS A 17 -5.56 -12.74 5.22
C LYS A 17 -4.03 -12.74 5.12
N ASN A 18 -3.48 -13.28 4.03
CA ASN A 18 -2.03 -13.35 3.81
C ASN A 18 -1.49 -12.07 3.14
N ARG A 19 -2.35 -11.18 2.66
CA ARG A 19 -1.92 -9.91 2.08
C ARG A 19 -1.22 -9.05 3.12
N ILE A 20 -0.19 -8.31 2.69
CA ILE A 20 0.58 -7.46 3.62
C ILE A 20 -0.26 -6.30 4.14
N ILE A 21 -1.01 -5.63 3.26
CA ILE A 21 -1.81 -4.48 3.68
C ILE A 21 -3.03 -4.96 4.45
N GLN A 22 -2.89 -4.97 5.77
CA GLN A 22 -3.90 -5.34 6.75
C GLN A 22 -3.86 -4.32 7.89
N GLY A 23 -4.97 -4.23 8.65
CA GLY A 23 -5.02 -3.34 9.81
C GLY A 23 -3.89 -3.60 10.79
N ARG A 24 -3.56 -4.88 11.04
CA ARG A 24 -2.47 -5.26 11.94
C ARG A 24 -1.13 -4.71 11.46
N PHE A 25 -0.80 -4.86 10.18
CA PHE A 25 0.43 -4.34 9.61
C PHE A 25 0.51 -2.83 9.77
N LEU A 26 -0.58 -2.12 9.44
CA LEU A 26 -0.64 -0.66 9.55
C LEU A 26 -0.46 -0.21 11.00
N SER A 27 -1.05 -0.93 11.95
CA SER A 27 -0.86 -0.63 13.38
C SER A 27 0.58 -0.87 13.83
N ASP A 28 1.17 -1.97 13.38
CA ASP A 28 2.55 -2.32 13.76
C ASP A 28 3.56 -1.30 13.25
N VAL A 29 3.46 -0.91 11.97
CA VAL A 29 4.39 0.07 11.43
C VAL A 29 4.14 1.46 11.99
N ALA A 30 2.90 1.80 12.32
CA ALA A 30 2.57 3.10 12.92
C ALA A 30 3.27 3.29 14.27
N ARG A 31 3.43 2.22 15.05
CA ARG A 31 4.12 2.29 16.33
C ARG A 31 5.60 2.66 16.21
N HIS A 32 6.19 2.43 15.04
CA HIS A 32 7.60 2.68 14.77
C HIS A 32 7.84 3.85 13.82
N ALA A 33 6.77 4.50 13.34
CA ALA A 33 6.86 5.57 12.37
C ALA A 33 6.41 6.90 12.97
N PRO A 34 7.28 7.93 12.99
CA PRO A 34 6.86 9.26 13.42
C PRO A 34 5.77 9.83 12.53
N ALA A 35 5.03 10.82 13.06
CA ALA A 35 4.03 11.53 12.28
C ALA A 35 4.64 12.10 11.00
N GLY A 36 3.92 11.99 9.89
CA GLY A 36 4.37 12.47 8.59
C GLY A 36 5.15 11.48 7.75
N VAL A 37 5.55 10.33 8.30
CA VAL A 37 6.27 9.30 7.52
C VAL A 37 5.33 8.73 6.45
N PRO A 38 5.76 8.70 5.18
CA PRO A 38 4.93 8.17 4.11
C PRO A 38 5.04 6.65 3.96
N LEU A 39 3.90 6.05 3.61
CA LEU A 39 3.78 4.66 3.18
C LEU A 39 3.39 4.68 1.70
N TYR A 40 4.20 4.05 0.88
CA TYR A 40 3.98 3.94 -0.56
C TYR A 40 3.58 2.51 -0.90
N PHE A 41 2.39 2.34 -1.47
CA PHE A 41 1.89 1.03 -1.88
C PHE A 41 1.59 1.06 -3.37
N ARG A 42 2.01 0.02 -4.08
CA ARG A 42 1.75 -0.11 -5.51
C ARG A 42 1.46 -1.57 -5.86
N THR A 43 0.43 -1.81 -6.66
CA THR A 43 0.05 -3.14 -7.09
C THR A 43 -0.54 -3.10 -8.50
N ASP A 44 -0.38 -4.20 -9.23
CA ASP A 44 -1.02 -4.40 -10.53
C ASP A 44 -2.34 -5.18 -10.42
N HIS A 45 -2.73 -5.59 -9.22
CA HIS A 45 -3.96 -6.35 -8.98
C HIS A 45 -5.07 -5.44 -8.46
N SER A 46 -6.12 -5.22 -9.28
CA SER A 46 -7.18 -4.26 -8.95
C SER A 46 -7.97 -4.62 -7.69
N GLY A 47 -8.23 -5.91 -7.47
CA GLY A 47 -8.94 -6.36 -6.27
C GLY A 47 -8.15 -6.08 -5.00
N TYR A 48 -6.86 -6.32 -5.03
CA TYR A 48 -5.99 -6.01 -3.90
C TYR A 48 -5.91 -4.50 -3.67
N PHE A 49 -5.79 -3.71 -4.73
CA PHE A 49 -5.77 -2.25 -4.62
C PHE A 49 -7.03 -1.73 -3.92
N SER A 50 -8.21 -2.17 -4.37
CA SER A 50 -9.47 -1.70 -3.78
C SER A 50 -9.58 -2.07 -2.31
N ALA A 51 -9.23 -3.30 -1.95
CA ALA A 51 -9.26 -3.75 -0.56
C ALA A 51 -8.24 -3.00 0.30
N ALA A 52 -7.03 -2.79 -0.22
CA ALA A 52 -5.98 -2.04 0.48
C ALA A 52 -6.40 -0.60 0.73
N LEU A 53 -6.99 0.06 -0.26
CA LEU A 53 -7.46 1.43 -0.13
C LEU A 53 -8.50 1.56 0.98
N GLU A 54 -9.47 0.65 1.04
CA GLU A 54 -10.48 0.64 2.11
C GLU A 54 -9.84 0.47 3.48
N ILE A 55 -8.89 -0.46 3.60
CA ILE A 55 -8.21 -0.73 4.87
C ILE A 55 -7.44 0.50 5.35
N VAL A 56 -6.68 1.12 4.46
CA VAL A 56 -5.89 2.31 4.82
C VAL A 56 -6.79 3.50 5.18
N GLN A 57 -7.86 3.72 4.40
CA GLN A 57 -8.79 4.81 4.67
C GLN A 57 -9.50 4.65 6.02
N ALA A 58 -9.76 3.41 6.42
CA ALA A 58 -10.43 3.13 7.70
C ALA A 58 -9.46 3.16 8.89
N HIS A 59 -8.15 3.13 8.67
CA HIS A 59 -7.19 3.04 9.77
C HIS A 59 -6.93 4.41 10.42
N PRO A 60 -7.05 4.52 11.75
CA PRO A 60 -6.95 5.83 12.44
C PRO A 60 -5.54 6.44 12.40
N ASP A 61 -4.51 5.64 12.19
CA ASP A 61 -3.12 6.12 12.25
C ASP A 61 -2.58 6.55 10.88
N TRP A 62 -3.33 6.35 9.80
CA TRP A 62 -2.88 6.63 8.44
C TRP A 62 -3.89 7.49 7.70
N ARG A 63 -3.40 8.44 6.90
CA ARG A 63 -4.22 9.31 6.07
C ARG A 63 -3.80 9.15 4.61
N VAL A 64 -4.73 8.74 3.75
CA VAL A 64 -4.46 8.67 2.31
C VAL A 64 -4.32 10.08 1.76
N ASP A 65 -3.27 10.31 0.98
CA ASP A 65 -3.05 11.58 0.29
C ASP A 65 -3.06 11.34 -1.23
N PRO A 66 -4.20 11.61 -1.90
CA PRO A 66 -4.30 11.38 -3.34
C PRO A 66 -3.50 12.37 -4.17
N GLU A 67 -3.09 13.47 -3.56
CA GLU A 67 -2.32 14.52 -4.25
C GLU A 67 -0.81 14.33 -4.10
N ALA A 68 -0.35 13.44 -3.21
CA ALA A 68 1.06 13.26 -2.95
C ALA A 68 1.78 12.66 -4.16
N PRO A 69 2.91 13.24 -4.57
CA PRO A 69 3.68 12.69 -5.68
C PRO A 69 4.37 11.39 -5.29
N TRP A 70 4.55 10.51 -6.27
CA TRP A 70 5.41 9.35 -6.09
C TRP A 70 6.86 9.82 -6.02
N PRO A 71 7.67 9.36 -5.05
CA PRO A 71 8.98 9.97 -4.79
C PRO A 71 10.00 9.75 -5.92
N PHE A 72 9.84 8.70 -6.69
CA PHE A 72 10.70 8.43 -7.84
C PHE A 72 10.01 7.42 -8.78
N GLU A 73 10.39 7.47 -10.05
CA GLU A 73 9.85 6.57 -11.09
C GLU A 73 10.93 5.62 -11.59
N LEU A 74 11.66 4.98 -10.66
CA LEU A 74 12.60 3.93 -11.04
C LEU A 74 11.83 2.66 -11.35
N PRO A 75 11.92 2.15 -12.57
CA PRO A 75 11.20 0.92 -12.92
C PRO A 75 11.75 -0.29 -12.17
N THR A 76 10.85 -1.06 -11.59
CA THR A 76 11.17 -2.38 -11.06
C THR A 76 10.90 -3.41 -12.14
N VAL A 77 11.39 -4.65 -11.94
CA VAL A 77 11.09 -5.73 -12.89
C VAL A 77 9.59 -5.93 -13.02
N PHE A 78 8.85 -5.83 -11.92
CA PHE A 78 7.39 -6.00 -11.93
C PHE A 78 6.69 -4.84 -12.64
N GLN A 79 7.15 -3.60 -12.46
CA GLN A 79 6.59 -2.44 -13.16
C GLN A 79 6.82 -2.54 -14.66
N GLN A 80 7.98 -3.01 -15.08
CA GLN A 80 8.29 -3.19 -16.50
C GLN A 80 7.41 -4.24 -17.18
N ARG A 81 6.95 -5.24 -16.42
CA ARG A 81 6.10 -6.33 -16.94
C ARG A 81 4.62 -6.05 -16.79
N ALA A 82 4.23 -5.17 -15.88
CA ALA A 82 2.83 -4.87 -15.63
C ALA A 82 2.29 -3.95 -16.73
N GLU A 83 1.13 -4.30 -17.29
CA GLU A 83 0.45 -3.45 -18.27
C GLU A 83 -0.10 -2.19 -17.62
N SER A 84 -0.52 -2.30 -16.35
CA SER A 84 -0.99 -1.17 -15.56
C SER A 84 -0.75 -1.45 -14.09
N PHE A 85 -0.72 -0.39 -13.28
CA PHE A 85 -0.60 -0.51 -11.83
C PHE A 85 -1.30 0.68 -11.19
N GLN A 86 -1.62 0.53 -9.90
CA GLN A 86 -2.26 1.57 -9.10
C GLN A 86 -1.46 1.79 -7.82
N SER A 87 -1.49 3.01 -7.32
CA SER A 87 -0.65 3.44 -6.20
C SER A 87 -1.47 4.11 -5.11
N ILE A 88 -1.04 3.92 -3.87
CA ILE A 88 -1.57 4.64 -2.71
C ILE A 88 -0.39 5.29 -2.00
N VAL A 89 -0.54 6.54 -1.63
CA VAL A 89 0.36 7.22 -0.69
C VAL A 89 -0.42 7.53 0.56
N ALA A 90 0.05 7.04 1.69
CA ALA A 90 -0.56 7.33 2.99
C ALA A 90 0.48 7.95 3.91
N LEU A 91 0.03 8.87 4.75
CA LEU A 91 0.91 9.56 5.70
C LEU A 91 0.54 9.15 7.13
N ARG A 92 1.57 8.91 7.93
CA ARG A 92 1.38 8.65 9.36
C ARG A 92 0.81 9.91 10.02
N ARG A 93 -0.31 9.76 10.69
CA ARG A 93 -0.97 10.88 11.39
C ARG A 93 -0.22 11.41 12.60
#